data_1967648fbff940685626ef1e038c69a6
#
_entry.id   1967648fbff940685626ef1e038c69a6
#
_cell.length_a   1.000
_cell.length_b   1.000
_cell.length_c   1.000
_cell.angle_alpha   90.00
_cell.angle_beta   90.00
_cell.angle_gamma   90.00
#
_symmetry.space_group_name_H-M   'P 1'
#
loop_
_entity.id
_entity.type
_entity.pdbx_description
1 polymer ?
#
loop_
_entity_poly.entity_id
_entity_poly.type
_entity_poly.pdbx_seq_one_letter_code
_entity_poly.pdbx_strand_id
1 'polypeptide(L)'
;MNLPVREFDAVVIGAGGAGMRAALQISQSGQTCALLSKVFPTRSHTVSAQGGITVALGNTHEDNWEWHMYDTVKGSDYIGDQDAIEYMCKTGPEAILELDHMGLPFSRLENGTIYQRPFGGQSKDFGGEQAARTAAAADRTGHALLHTLYQQNLKNHTTIFSEWYALDLVKNADGAVVGCTALCIETGEVVYFKARATVLATGGAGRIYQSTTNAHINTGDGVGMALRAGVPVQDMEMWQFHPTGIAGAGVLVTEGCRGEGGYLLNKHGERFMERYAPNAKDLAGRDVVARSIMIEIREGRGCDGPWGPHAKLKLDHLGKEVLESRLPGILELSRTFAHVDPVKEPIPVIPTCHYMMGGIPTKVTGQALTVNEQGEDVVIPGLFAVGEIACVSVHGANRLGGNSLLDLVVFGRAVGLHLQESIAEQGDLLDATQAEIDASLERLNRWNGNRDGEDPVEIRKALQECMQHNFSVFREGDAMAKGLEQLKAIRERLKNARLDDTSSEFNTQRVECLELDNLMETAYATAVSANFRTESRGAHSRFDFPERDDANWLCHSLYLPESESMTRREVNMQPKLRAAFPPKVRTY
;
A
#
# COMPACT_ATOMS: atom_id res chain seq x y z
N MET A 1 -29.28 19.58 5.45
CA MET A 1 -28.56 20.53 6.33
C MET A 1 -27.46 21.15 5.48
N ASN A 2 -27.39 22.51 5.42
CA ASN A 2 -26.33 23.15 4.64
C ASN A 2 -25.02 23.10 5.44
N LEU A 3 -24.04 22.33 4.94
CA LEU A 3 -22.69 22.30 5.50
C LEU A 3 -21.90 23.55 5.15
N PRO A 4 -20.97 24.00 6.00
CA PRO A 4 -19.93 24.92 5.56
C PRO A 4 -19.18 24.36 4.36
N VAL A 5 -18.85 25.22 3.40
CA VAL A 5 -18.14 24.85 2.16
C VAL A 5 -16.78 25.51 2.13
N ARG A 6 -15.75 24.75 1.80
CA ARG A 6 -14.41 25.26 1.48
C ARG A 6 -14.04 24.86 0.06
N GLU A 7 -13.63 25.82 -0.75
CA GLU A 7 -13.34 25.62 -2.17
C GLU A 7 -11.85 25.66 -2.44
N PHE A 8 -11.38 24.69 -3.21
CA PHE A 8 -9.99 24.57 -3.67
C PHE A 8 -9.96 24.07 -5.12
N ASP A 9 -8.87 24.31 -5.83
CA ASP A 9 -8.65 23.70 -7.14
C ASP A 9 -8.52 22.19 -7.01
N ALA A 10 -7.79 21.72 -5.99
CA ALA A 10 -7.64 20.30 -5.67
C ALA A 10 -7.75 20.03 -4.17
N VAL A 11 -8.33 18.88 -3.83
CA VAL A 11 -8.31 18.32 -2.49
C VAL A 11 -7.56 16.97 -2.54
N VAL A 12 -6.51 16.87 -1.74
CA VAL A 12 -5.72 15.64 -1.59
C VAL A 12 -6.04 15.02 -0.22
N ILE A 13 -6.53 13.79 -0.22
CA ILE A 13 -6.94 13.07 0.98
C ILE A 13 -5.87 12.06 1.35
N GLY A 14 -5.14 12.35 2.42
CA GLY A 14 -4.00 11.58 2.90
C GLY A 14 -2.67 12.30 2.70
N ALA A 15 -1.94 12.50 3.81
CA ALA A 15 -0.67 13.22 3.84
C ALA A 15 0.55 12.28 3.99
N GLY A 16 0.48 11.09 3.39
CA GLY A 16 1.63 10.22 3.19
C GLY A 16 2.52 10.72 2.04
N GLY A 17 3.53 9.93 1.68
CA GLY A 17 4.49 10.30 0.64
C GLY A 17 3.83 10.64 -0.71
N ALA A 18 2.85 9.85 -1.14
CA ALA A 18 2.13 10.08 -2.39
C ALA A 18 1.32 11.39 -2.35
N GLY A 19 0.51 11.57 -1.31
CA GLY A 19 -0.33 12.76 -1.15
C GLY A 19 0.50 14.04 -1.01
N MET A 20 1.56 14.02 -0.24
CA MET A 20 2.47 15.16 -0.10
C MET A 20 3.21 15.48 -1.40
N ARG A 21 3.62 14.48 -2.17
CA ARG A 21 4.28 14.74 -3.46
C ARG A 21 3.32 15.32 -4.48
N ALA A 22 2.08 14.82 -4.55
CA ALA A 22 1.04 15.38 -5.41
C ALA A 22 0.68 16.82 -5.00
N ALA A 23 0.41 17.06 -3.73
CA ALA A 23 0.08 18.39 -3.19
C ALA A 23 1.19 19.41 -3.43
N LEU A 24 2.45 19.01 -3.29
CA LEU A 24 3.61 19.85 -3.57
C LEU A 24 3.61 20.32 -5.02
N GLN A 25 3.44 19.41 -5.98
CA GLN A 25 3.44 19.75 -7.40
C GLN A 25 2.27 20.68 -7.77
N ILE A 26 1.09 20.43 -7.19
CA ILE A 26 -0.09 21.28 -7.38
C ILE A 26 0.16 22.68 -6.83
N SER A 27 0.68 22.79 -5.60
CA SER A 27 0.95 24.08 -4.96
C SER A 27 2.05 24.88 -5.68
N GLN A 28 3.07 24.21 -6.22
CA GLN A 28 4.12 24.83 -7.01
C GLN A 28 3.62 25.43 -8.32
N SER A 29 2.49 24.93 -8.86
CA SER A 29 1.86 25.49 -10.06
C SER A 29 1.05 26.78 -9.79
N GLY A 30 0.90 27.17 -8.53
CA GLY A 30 0.08 28.31 -8.11
C GLY A 30 -1.41 27.99 -7.93
N GLN A 31 -1.82 26.73 -8.09
CA GLN A 31 -3.18 26.26 -7.82
C GLN A 31 -3.40 26.09 -6.32
N THR A 32 -4.64 26.30 -5.87
CA THR A 32 -5.01 26.07 -4.46
C THR A 32 -5.18 24.59 -4.18
N CYS A 33 -4.52 24.11 -3.12
CA CYS A 33 -4.56 22.70 -2.74
C CYS A 33 -4.85 22.57 -1.24
N ALA A 34 -5.88 21.79 -0.89
CA ALA A 34 -6.13 21.33 0.46
C ALA A 34 -5.56 19.91 0.64
N LEU A 35 -4.73 19.73 1.64
CA LEU A 35 -4.17 18.43 2.02
C LEU A 35 -4.78 18.01 3.35
N LEU A 36 -5.67 17.00 3.34
CA LEU A 36 -6.35 16.50 4.52
C LEU A 36 -5.61 15.31 5.11
N SER A 37 -5.43 15.29 6.41
CA SER A 37 -4.84 14.17 7.14
C SER A 37 -5.58 13.91 8.44
N LYS A 38 -5.98 12.66 8.70
CA LYS A 38 -6.62 12.28 9.98
C LYS A 38 -5.66 12.27 11.18
N VAL A 39 -4.36 12.31 10.91
CA VAL A 39 -3.30 12.47 11.90
C VAL A 39 -2.42 13.64 11.53
N PHE A 40 -1.51 14.05 12.42
CA PHE A 40 -0.48 15.01 12.01
C PHE A 40 0.33 14.42 10.85
N PRO A 41 0.59 15.18 9.77
CA PRO A 41 1.14 14.63 8.52
C PRO A 41 2.38 13.78 8.65
N THR A 42 3.35 14.17 9.51
CA THR A 42 4.59 13.42 9.72
C THR A 42 4.41 12.11 10.50
N ARG A 43 3.18 11.79 10.92
CA ARG A 43 2.80 10.49 11.51
C ARG A 43 2.14 9.54 10.50
N SER A 44 2.07 9.89 9.24
CA SER A 44 1.60 9.01 8.17
C SER A 44 2.47 7.76 8.07
N HIS A 45 1.89 6.65 7.59
CA HIS A 45 2.58 5.35 7.57
C HIS A 45 3.90 5.35 6.79
N THR A 46 4.06 6.21 5.80
CA THR A 46 5.33 6.39 5.05
C THR A 46 6.53 6.59 5.98
N VAL A 47 6.36 7.21 7.15
CA VAL A 47 7.42 7.41 8.15
C VAL A 47 8.07 6.10 8.60
N SER A 48 7.33 5.01 8.55
CA SER A 48 7.76 3.67 9.00
C SER A 48 8.58 2.91 7.96
N ALA A 49 8.69 3.40 6.72
CA ALA A 49 9.43 2.72 5.66
C ALA A 49 10.94 2.77 5.92
N GLN A 50 11.54 1.59 5.99
CA GLN A 50 12.93 1.42 6.43
C GLN A 50 13.90 1.20 5.26
N GLY A 51 13.45 0.48 4.23
CA GLY A 51 14.33 -0.14 3.25
C GLY A 51 15.05 0.80 2.30
N GLY A 52 14.33 1.70 1.68
CA GLY A 52 14.85 2.61 0.65
C GLY A 52 13.96 2.72 -0.57
N ILE A 53 14.43 3.45 -1.56
CA ILE A 53 13.76 3.72 -2.83
C ILE A 53 14.54 3.03 -3.94
N THR A 54 13.92 2.07 -4.61
CA THR A 54 14.56 1.32 -5.70
C THR A 54 14.53 2.13 -6.99
N VAL A 55 15.70 2.42 -7.54
CA VAL A 55 15.88 3.26 -8.73
C VAL A 55 17.20 2.96 -9.41
N ALA A 56 17.22 2.90 -10.73
CA ALA A 56 18.43 2.61 -11.52
C ALA A 56 19.31 3.87 -11.70
N LEU A 57 20.10 4.23 -10.67
CA LEU A 57 21.04 5.36 -10.71
C LEU A 57 22.41 4.98 -11.28
N GLY A 58 22.80 3.71 -11.18
CA GLY A 58 24.10 3.25 -11.66
C GLY A 58 25.31 3.71 -10.81
N ASN A 59 25.10 3.96 -9.52
CA ASN A 59 26.15 4.50 -8.66
C ASN A 59 27.11 3.43 -8.13
N THR A 60 26.61 2.22 -7.89
CA THR A 60 27.38 1.10 -7.34
C THR A 60 27.96 0.21 -8.45
N HIS A 61 27.23 0.06 -9.53
CA HIS A 61 27.58 -0.68 -10.74
C HIS A 61 26.82 -0.10 -11.92
N GLU A 62 27.17 -0.49 -13.14
CA GLU A 62 26.37 -0.17 -14.32
C GLU A 62 24.92 -0.66 -14.14
N ASP A 63 23.98 0.22 -14.39
CA ASP A 63 22.55 -0.08 -14.27
C ASP A 63 21.74 0.80 -15.23
N ASN A 64 20.53 0.38 -15.58
CA ASN A 64 19.61 1.16 -16.39
C ASN A 64 18.15 0.81 -16.06
N TRP A 65 17.24 1.70 -16.46
CA TRP A 65 15.82 1.57 -16.17
C TRP A 65 15.18 0.35 -16.87
N GLU A 66 15.71 -0.15 -17.97
CA GLU A 66 15.17 -1.31 -18.69
C GLU A 66 15.39 -2.60 -17.91
N TRP A 67 16.53 -2.74 -17.24
CA TRP A 67 16.77 -3.86 -16.32
C TRP A 67 15.83 -3.80 -15.12
N HIS A 68 15.62 -2.61 -14.56
CA HIS A 68 14.68 -2.40 -13.47
C HIS A 68 13.23 -2.69 -13.91
N MET A 69 12.83 -2.29 -15.11
CA MET A 69 11.53 -2.62 -15.70
C MET A 69 11.35 -4.14 -15.85
N TYR A 70 12.35 -4.84 -16.38
CA TYR A 70 12.34 -6.30 -16.50
C TYR A 70 12.08 -6.99 -15.16
N ASP A 71 12.83 -6.61 -14.13
CA ASP A 71 12.67 -7.17 -12.79
C ASP A 71 11.29 -6.88 -12.19
N THR A 72 10.78 -5.68 -12.41
CA THR A 72 9.46 -5.28 -11.91
C THR A 72 8.33 -6.04 -12.61
N VAL A 73 8.40 -6.22 -13.92
CA VAL A 73 7.44 -7.05 -14.69
C VAL A 73 7.48 -8.50 -14.22
N LYS A 74 8.68 -9.09 -14.12
CA LYS A 74 8.87 -10.45 -13.59
C LYS A 74 8.37 -10.55 -12.15
N GLY A 75 8.73 -9.60 -11.30
CA GLY A 75 8.34 -9.54 -9.89
C GLY A 75 6.83 -9.46 -9.71
N SER A 76 6.13 -8.73 -10.58
CA SER A 76 4.67 -8.60 -10.59
C SER A 76 3.93 -9.89 -10.99
N ASP A 77 4.65 -10.92 -11.32
CA ASP A 77 4.18 -12.18 -11.90
C ASP A 77 3.32 -11.95 -13.17
N TYR A 78 3.75 -10.96 -13.96
CA TYR A 78 3.25 -10.58 -15.28
C TYR A 78 1.83 -10.01 -15.34
N ILE A 79 1.21 -9.67 -14.23
CA ILE A 79 -0.05 -8.89 -14.23
C ILE A 79 0.14 -7.41 -13.89
N GLY A 80 1.37 -6.94 -13.79
CA GLY A 80 1.65 -5.50 -13.80
C GLY A 80 1.47 -4.91 -15.20
N ASP A 81 0.89 -3.70 -15.30
CA ASP A 81 0.72 -2.99 -16.55
C ASP A 81 2.07 -2.45 -17.04
N GLN A 82 2.53 -2.92 -18.19
CA GLN A 82 3.91 -2.67 -18.64
C GLN A 82 4.16 -1.24 -19.10
N ASP A 83 3.15 -0.50 -19.52
CA ASP A 83 3.26 0.93 -19.80
C ASP A 83 3.49 1.75 -18.52
N ALA A 84 2.79 1.41 -17.44
CA ALA A 84 2.96 2.06 -16.13
C ALA A 84 4.30 1.70 -15.49
N ILE A 85 4.73 0.44 -15.57
CA ILE A 85 6.05 -0.01 -15.09
C ILE A 85 7.17 0.70 -15.85
N GLU A 86 7.07 0.81 -17.17
CA GLU A 86 8.01 1.55 -18.01
C GLU A 86 8.12 3.00 -17.55
N TYR A 87 6.99 3.67 -17.37
CA TYR A 87 6.93 5.05 -16.90
C TYR A 87 7.63 5.21 -15.54
N MET A 88 7.30 4.35 -14.58
CA MET A 88 7.87 4.40 -13.23
C MET A 88 9.39 4.21 -13.25
N CYS A 89 9.87 3.18 -13.91
CA CYS A 89 11.29 2.85 -13.93
C CYS A 89 12.13 3.89 -14.68
N LYS A 90 11.60 4.41 -15.79
CA LYS A 90 12.28 5.43 -16.59
C LYS A 90 12.31 6.80 -15.91
N THR A 91 11.21 7.20 -15.28
CA THR A 91 11.08 8.49 -14.59
C THR A 91 11.78 8.48 -13.22
N GLY A 92 11.99 7.30 -12.65
CA GLY A 92 12.55 7.12 -11.30
C GLY A 92 13.81 7.92 -11.02
N PRO A 93 14.87 7.83 -11.85
CA PRO A 93 16.11 8.58 -11.62
C PRO A 93 15.92 10.08 -11.47
N GLU A 94 15.13 10.70 -12.35
CA GLU A 94 14.80 12.14 -12.26
C GLU A 94 14.06 12.47 -10.98
N ALA A 95 13.04 11.70 -10.63
CA ALA A 95 12.24 11.90 -9.42
C ALA A 95 13.07 11.80 -8.13
N ILE A 96 14.05 10.91 -8.09
CA ILE A 96 14.95 10.75 -6.94
C ILE A 96 15.97 11.88 -6.85
N LEU A 97 16.51 12.34 -7.96
CA LEU A 97 17.40 13.50 -7.99
C LEU A 97 16.68 14.79 -7.55
N GLU A 98 15.41 14.94 -7.90
CA GLU A 98 14.59 16.04 -7.37
C GLU A 98 14.49 15.99 -5.83
N LEU A 99 14.30 14.81 -5.24
CA LEU A 99 14.29 14.65 -3.77
C LEU A 99 15.64 14.97 -3.13
N ASP A 100 16.72 14.57 -3.77
CA ASP A 100 18.08 14.91 -3.32
C ASP A 100 18.29 16.45 -3.32
N HIS A 101 17.87 17.13 -4.37
CA HIS A 101 17.89 18.60 -4.46
C HIS A 101 16.95 19.28 -3.45
N MET A 102 15.87 18.65 -3.05
CA MET A 102 15.01 19.12 -1.96
C MET A 102 15.63 18.97 -0.58
N GLY A 103 16.77 18.25 -0.48
CA GLY A 103 17.51 18.06 0.76
C GLY A 103 17.26 16.74 1.48
N LEU A 104 16.70 15.72 0.80
CA LEU A 104 16.59 14.39 1.40
C LEU A 104 17.99 13.84 1.70
N PRO A 105 18.29 13.49 2.98
CA PRO A 105 19.64 13.13 3.39
C PRO A 105 19.97 11.66 3.08
N PHE A 106 20.05 11.30 1.81
CA PHE A 106 20.50 9.97 1.41
C PHE A 106 21.90 9.66 1.96
N SER A 107 22.12 8.42 2.37
CA SER A 107 23.45 7.90 2.65
C SER A 107 24.32 8.00 1.40
N ARG A 108 25.63 8.27 1.58
CA ARG A 108 26.56 8.52 0.47
C ARG A 108 27.67 7.49 0.41
N LEU A 109 28.12 7.19 -0.80
CA LEU A 109 29.38 6.49 -1.05
C LEU A 109 30.57 7.45 -0.83
N GLU A 110 31.77 6.91 -0.75
CA GLU A 110 32.99 7.70 -0.56
C GLU A 110 33.22 8.77 -1.66
N ASN A 111 32.77 8.48 -2.88
CA ASN A 111 32.84 9.42 -4.01
C ASN A 111 31.71 10.49 -3.99
N GLY A 112 30.89 10.54 -2.94
CA GLY A 112 29.81 11.51 -2.77
C GLY A 112 28.49 11.17 -3.49
N THR A 113 28.42 10.08 -4.25
CA THR A 113 27.16 9.65 -4.90
C THR A 113 26.22 8.98 -3.91
N ILE A 114 24.93 8.89 -4.26
CA ILE A 114 23.90 8.27 -3.42
C ILE A 114 24.22 6.77 -3.24
N TYR A 115 24.23 6.32 -1.98
CA TYR A 115 24.39 4.92 -1.64
C TYR A 115 23.21 4.08 -2.11
N GLN A 116 23.50 2.94 -2.70
CA GLN A 116 22.49 1.96 -3.14
C GLN A 116 22.85 0.57 -2.63
N ARG A 117 21.84 -0.17 -2.17
CA ARG A 117 21.98 -1.54 -1.66
C ARG A 117 21.15 -2.56 -2.46
N PRO A 118 21.52 -3.86 -2.41
CA PRO A 118 20.73 -4.92 -3.03
C PRO A 118 19.37 -5.10 -2.34
N PHE A 119 18.35 -5.38 -3.15
CA PHE A 119 17.04 -5.84 -2.67
C PHE A 119 16.60 -7.06 -3.48
N GLY A 120 15.62 -7.80 -2.95
CA GLY A 120 15.11 -9.02 -3.55
C GLY A 120 14.53 -8.82 -4.95
N GLY A 121 14.86 -9.73 -5.87
CA GLY A 121 14.35 -9.74 -7.23
C GLY A 121 14.97 -8.72 -8.17
N GLN A 122 16.01 -7.98 -7.74
CA GLN A 122 16.71 -6.99 -8.54
C GLN A 122 17.94 -7.61 -9.22
N SER A 123 18.05 -7.46 -10.54
CA SER A 123 19.13 -8.08 -11.33
C SER A 123 19.70 -7.14 -12.38
N LYS A 124 20.92 -7.43 -12.84
CA LYS A 124 21.54 -6.83 -14.03
C LYS A 124 21.19 -7.67 -15.26
N ASP A 125 21.36 -7.12 -16.44
CA ASP A 125 21.30 -7.84 -17.72
C ASP A 125 20.06 -8.76 -17.85
N PHE A 126 18.88 -8.25 -17.48
CA PHE A 126 17.62 -8.96 -17.64
C PHE A 126 17.60 -10.35 -16.97
N GLY A 127 17.91 -10.40 -15.69
CA GLY A 127 17.88 -11.62 -14.89
C GLY A 127 19.27 -12.24 -14.64
N GLY A 128 20.34 -11.49 -14.82
CA GLY A 128 21.72 -11.88 -14.49
C GLY A 128 22.03 -11.74 -13.00
N GLU A 129 23.20 -11.19 -12.69
CA GLU A 129 23.67 -11.02 -11.32
C GLU A 129 22.78 -10.05 -10.50
N GLN A 130 22.85 -10.17 -9.18
CA GLN A 130 22.15 -9.28 -8.24
C GLN A 130 22.54 -7.82 -8.49
N ALA A 131 21.54 -6.95 -8.62
CA ALA A 131 21.72 -5.51 -8.71
C ALA A 131 21.55 -4.82 -7.35
N ALA A 132 22.36 -3.77 -7.11
CA ALA A 132 22.24 -2.86 -5.97
C ALA A 132 21.68 -1.53 -6.46
N ARG A 133 20.36 -1.34 -6.41
CA ARG A 133 19.69 -0.14 -6.91
C ARG A 133 18.78 0.54 -5.90
N THR A 134 18.76 0.11 -4.65
CA THR A 134 17.91 0.71 -3.62
C THR A 134 18.65 1.82 -2.89
N ALA A 135 18.28 3.07 -3.21
CA ALA A 135 18.80 4.27 -2.56
C ALA A 135 18.21 4.40 -1.15
N ALA A 136 19.03 4.67 -0.16
CA ALA A 136 18.60 4.67 1.24
C ALA A 136 19.20 5.82 2.05
N ALA A 137 18.44 6.25 3.09
CA ALA A 137 18.93 7.03 4.21
C ALA A 137 18.98 6.09 5.42
N ALA A 138 20.07 5.33 5.54
CA ALA A 138 20.24 4.20 6.47
C ALA A 138 19.01 3.25 6.42
N ASP A 139 18.35 3.00 7.56
CA ASP A 139 17.11 2.25 7.65
C ASP A 139 15.88 3.12 8.00
N ARG A 140 15.96 4.42 7.69
CA ARG A 140 14.96 5.44 7.99
C ARG A 140 14.57 6.27 6.75
N THR A 141 14.58 5.65 5.59
CA THR A 141 14.34 6.34 4.32
C THR A 141 12.94 6.96 4.25
N GLY A 142 11.91 6.26 4.74
CA GLY A 142 10.55 6.79 4.77
C GLY A 142 10.40 8.02 5.68
N HIS A 143 11.04 8.01 6.84
CA HIS A 143 11.11 9.18 7.73
C HIS A 143 11.75 10.37 7.02
N ALA A 144 12.91 10.17 6.39
CA ALA A 144 13.62 11.21 5.65
C ALA A 144 12.76 11.78 4.50
N LEU A 145 12.13 10.89 3.72
CA LEU A 145 11.22 11.27 2.62
C LEU A 145 10.04 12.12 3.12
N LEU A 146 9.35 11.65 4.13
CA LEU A 146 8.13 12.30 4.62
C LEU A 146 8.43 13.68 5.20
N HIS A 147 9.48 13.82 5.99
CA HIS A 147 9.90 15.11 6.55
C HIS A 147 10.38 16.09 5.47
N THR A 148 11.10 15.62 4.45
CA THR A 148 11.52 16.45 3.31
C THR A 148 10.30 16.98 2.55
N LEU A 149 9.34 16.12 2.22
CA LEU A 149 8.11 16.53 1.52
C LEU A 149 7.22 17.44 2.37
N TYR A 150 7.12 17.20 3.68
CA TYR A 150 6.40 18.09 4.60
C TYR A 150 6.98 19.49 4.60
N GLN A 151 8.30 19.60 4.75
CA GLN A 151 9.01 20.90 4.71
C GLN A 151 8.79 21.61 3.38
N GLN A 152 8.84 20.91 2.25
CA GLN A 152 8.60 21.50 0.93
C GLN A 152 7.15 21.97 0.76
N ASN A 153 6.17 21.24 1.29
CA ASN A 153 4.77 21.67 1.28
C ASN A 153 4.55 22.95 2.10
N LEU A 154 5.17 23.06 3.27
CA LEU A 154 5.13 24.30 4.07
C LEU A 154 5.75 25.47 3.31
N LYS A 155 6.91 25.26 2.67
CA LYS A 155 7.60 26.28 1.88
C LYS A 155 6.78 26.78 0.69
N ASN A 156 5.97 25.90 0.09
CA ASN A 156 5.12 26.21 -1.05
C ASN A 156 3.66 26.54 -0.67
N HIS A 157 3.41 26.80 0.60
CA HIS A 157 2.12 27.27 1.13
C HIS A 157 0.94 26.32 0.85
N THR A 158 1.16 25.02 0.80
CA THR A 158 0.08 24.02 0.77
C THR A 158 -0.80 24.19 2.00
N THR A 159 -2.12 24.25 1.82
CA THR A 159 -3.05 24.37 2.94
C THR A 159 -3.27 22.98 3.56
N ILE A 160 -2.72 22.75 4.76
CA ILE A 160 -2.74 21.47 5.45
C ILE A 160 -3.83 21.47 6.53
N PHE A 161 -4.72 20.50 6.48
CA PHE A 161 -5.76 20.23 7.47
C PHE A 161 -5.38 18.98 8.28
N SER A 162 -4.71 19.19 9.40
CA SER A 162 -4.32 18.10 10.32
C SER A 162 -5.49 17.72 11.22
N GLU A 163 -5.64 16.40 11.49
CA GLU A 163 -6.71 15.84 12.31
C GLU A 163 -8.12 16.12 11.73
N TRP A 164 -8.20 16.03 10.41
CA TRP A 164 -9.44 16.03 9.64
C TRP A 164 -9.66 14.66 8.99
N TYR A 165 -10.79 14.06 9.30
CA TYR A 165 -11.17 12.75 8.80
C TYR A 165 -12.09 12.87 7.60
N ALA A 166 -11.64 12.49 6.41
CA ALA A 166 -12.49 12.45 5.22
C ALA A 166 -13.55 11.36 5.36
N LEU A 167 -14.81 11.72 5.20
CA LEU A 167 -15.95 10.81 5.38
C LEU A 167 -16.30 10.09 4.08
N ASP A 168 -16.69 10.86 3.06
CA ASP A 168 -17.18 10.33 1.80
C ASP A 168 -16.83 11.24 0.63
N LEU A 169 -16.67 10.64 -0.56
CA LEU A 169 -16.68 11.36 -1.83
C LEU A 169 -18.09 11.86 -2.11
N VAL A 170 -18.21 13.02 -2.73
CA VAL A 170 -19.50 13.57 -3.16
C VAL A 170 -19.50 13.86 -4.66
N LYS A 171 -20.63 13.57 -5.31
CA LYS A 171 -20.79 13.68 -6.76
C LYS A 171 -21.83 14.72 -7.11
N ASN A 172 -21.67 15.33 -8.29
CA ASN A 172 -22.71 16.17 -8.90
C ASN A 172 -23.77 15.31 -9.63
N ALA A 173 -24.73 15.98 -10.23
CA ALA A 173 -25.81 15.32 -10.96
C ALA A 173 -25.34 14.47 -12.16
N ASP A 174 -24.19 14.78 -12.73
CA ASP A 174 -23.59 14.06 -13.86
C ASP A 174 -22.72 12.88 -13.42
N GLY A 175 -22.61 12.62 -12.11
CA GLY A 175 -21.79 11.56 -11.53
C GLY A 175 -20.31 11.88 -11.40
N ALA A 176 -19.87 13.10 -11.70
CA ALA A 176 -18.50 13.55 -11.48
C ALA A 176 -18.24 13.78 -9.98
N VAL A 177 -17.06 13.37 -9.51
CA VAL A 177 -16.61 13.64 -8.14
C VAL A 177 -16.22 15.12 -8.03
N VAL A 178 -16.81 15.83 -7.09
CA VAL A 178 -16.65 17.28 -6.90
C VAL A 178 -16.18 17.65 -5.50
N GLY A 179 -15.51 16.72 -4.83
CA GLY A 179 -14.94 16.91 -3.51
C GLY A 179 -15.28 15.78 -2.53
N CYS A 180 -15.20 16.13 -1.26
CA CYS A 180 -15.50 15.20 -0.16
C CYS A 180 -16.13 15.95 1.02
N THR A 181 -16.84 15.21 1.87
CA THR A 181 -17.17 15.65 3.22
C THR A 181 -16.04 15.23 4.17
N ALA A 182 -15.74 16.05 5.15
CA ALA A 182 -14.73 15.75 6.16
C ALA A 182 -15.14 16.26 7.54
N LEU A 183 -14.76 15.47 8.56
CA LEU A 183 -14.98 15.73 9.97
C LEU A 183 -13.73 16.37 10.58
N CYS A 184 -13.86 17.55 11.16
CA CYS A 184 -12.84 18.08 12.05
C CYS A 184 -12.88 17.27 13.36
N ILE A 185 -11.82 16.53 13.68
CA ILE A 185 -11.77 15.66 14.86
C ILE A 185 -11.81 16.53 16.14
N GLU A 186 -11.14 17.68 16.11
CA GLU A 186 -11.07 18.61 17.25
C GLU A 186 -12.45 19.12 17.67
N THR A 187 -13.27 19.54 16.71
CA THR A 187 -14.53 20.25 16.98
C THR A 187 -15.79 19.42 16.74
N GLY A 188 -15.69 18.34 15.98
CA GLY A 188 -16.84 17.57 15.50
C GLY A 188 -17.59 18.22 14.34
N GLU A 189 -17.12 19.35 13.81
CA GLU A 189 -17.71 20.03 12.67
C GLU A 189 -17.50 19.21 11.38
N VAL A 190 -18.55 19.14 10.55
CA VAL A 190 -18.46 18.55 9.21
C VAL A 190 -18.44 19.65 8.17
N VAL A 191 -17.50 19.56 7.23
CA VAL A 191 -17.30 20.54 6.15
C VAL A 191 -17.33 19.84 4.81
N TYR A 192 -17.95 20.46 3.81
CA TYR A 192 -17.82 20.04 2.41
C TYR A 192 -16.63 20.76 1.77
N PHE A 193 -15.63 19.97 1.38
CA PHE A 193 -14.48 20.43 0.58
C PHE A 193 -14.82 20.25 -0.89
N LYS A 194 -15.11 21.35 -1.56
CA LYS A 194 -15.46 21.41 -2.97
C LYS A 194 -14.20 21.60 -3.82
N ALA A 195 -13.99 20.76 -4.82
CA ALA A 195 -12.79 20.81 -5.64
C ALA A 195 -13.03 20.35 -7.07
N ARG A 196 -12.25 20.88 -8.02
CA ARG A 196 -12.20 20.41 -9.41
C ARG A 196 -11.57 19.03 -9.51
N ALA A 197 -10.60 18.73 -8.64
CA ALA A 197 -9.96 17.43 -8.56
C ALA A 197 -9.91 16.93 -7.12
N THR A 198 -10.30 15.68 -6.90
CA THR A 198 -10.21 14.99 -5.62
C THR A 198 -9.25 13.83 -5.76
N VAL A 199 -8.14 13.86 -5.01
CA VAL A 199 -7.06 12.87 -5.07
C VAL A 199 -7.10 12.02 -3.81
N LEU A 200 -7.37 10.73 -3.96
CA LEU A 200 -7.24 9.76 -2.87
C LEU A 200 -5.78 9.31 -2.74
N ALA A 201 -5.19 9.53 -1.57
CA ALA A 201 -3.83 9.14 -1.21
C ALA A 201 -3.78 8.56 0.22
N THR A 202 -4.80 7.78 0.56
CA THR A 202 -5.08 7.31 1.92
C THR A 202 -4.25 6.11 2.37
N GLY A 203 -3.39 5.59 1.52
CA GLY A 203 -2.57 4.42 1.84
C GLY A 203 -3.35 3.11 1.82
N GLY A 204 -2.81 2.08 2.45
CA GLY A 204 -3.37 0.73 2.46
C GLY A 204 -4.36 0.46 3.60
N ALA A 205 -4.69 -0.80 3.76
CA ALA A 205 -5.70 -1.28 4.69
C ALA A 205 -5.26 -2.53 5.47
N GLY A 206 -3.96 -2.65 5.77
CA GLY A 206 -3.42 -3.86 6.41
C GLY A 206 -4.06 -4.21 7.75
N ARG A 207 -4.80 -3.29 8.36
CA ARG A 207 -5.57 -3.53 9.60
C ARG A 207 -6.80 -4.42 9.41
N ILE A 208 -7.08 -4.89 8.21
CA ILE A 208 -8.03 -6.00 8.03
C ILE A 208 -7.49 -7.34 8.55
N TYR A 209 -6.17 -7.46 8.74
CA TYR A 209 -5.52 -8.65 9.30
C TYR A 209 -5.17 -8.47 10.77
N GLN A 210 -5.18 -9.57 11.51
CA GLN A 210 -4.81 -9.59 12.93
C GLN A 210 -3.32 -9.26 13.13
N SER A 211 -2.45 -9.85 12.31
CA SER A 211 -1.01 -9.60 12.33
C SER A 211 -0.57 -8.81 11.10
N THR A 212 -0.08 -7.60 11.32
CA THR A 212 0.32 -6.69 10.24
C THR A 212 1.44 -5.75 10.69
N THR A 213 2.31 -5.39 9.75
CA THR A 213 3.33 -4.34 9.95
C THR A 213 2.74 -2.93 9.83
N ASN A 214 1.49 -2.82 9.42
CA ASN A 214 0.84 -1.54 9.15
C ASN A 214 0.50 -0.79 10.45
N ALA A 215 0.64 0.53 10.40
CA ALA A 215 0.19 1.42 11.46
C ALA A 215 -1.32 1.30 11.71
N HIS A 216 -1.78 1.67 12.91
CA HIS A 216 -3.21 1.63 13.26
C HIS A 216 -4.10 2.48 12.35
N ILE A 217 -3.52 3.48 11.69
CA ILE A 217 -4.21 4.38 10.74
C ILE A 217 -4.48 3.76 9.36
N ASN A 218 -3.92 2.59 9.06
CA ASN A 218 -4.10 1.93 7.75
C ASN A 218 -5.39 1.12 7.72
N THR A 219 -6.50 1.83 7.62
CA THR A 219 -7.86 1.30 7.80
C THR A 219 -8.71 1.28 6.54
N GLY A 220 -8.10 1.50 5.36
CA GLY A 220 -8.79 1.41 4.08
C GLY A 220 -9.81 2.52 3.84
N ASP A 221 -9.59 3.71 4.38
CA ASP A 221 -10.56 4.81 4.30
C ASP A 221 -10.88 5.19 2.86
N GLY A 222 -9.88 5.32 2.01
CA GLY A 222 -10.08 5.60 0.59
C GLY A 222 -10.78 4.47 -0.17
N VAL A 223 -10.52 3.22 0.19
CA VAL A 223 -11.23 2.06 -0.38
C VAL A 223 -12.71 2.12 -0.02
N GLY A 224 -13.04 2.35 1.25
CA GLY A 224 -14.41 2.49 1.70
C GLY A 224 -15.14 3.65 1.02
N MET A 225 -14.50 4.81 0.92
CA MET A 225 -15.04 5.99 0.23
C MET A 225 -15.32 5.70 -1.26
N ALA A 226 -14.37 5.04 -1.94
CA ALA A 226 -14.50 4.68 -3.35
C ALA A 226 -15.65 3.69 -3.57
N LEU A 227 -15.72 2.62 -2.78
CA LEU A 227 -16.77 1.61 -2.89
C LEU A 227 -18.17 2.19 -2.66
N ARG A 228 -18.35 3.06 -1.64
CA ARG A 228 -19.62 3.75 -1.40
C ARG A 228 -20.00 4.71 -2.53
N ALA A 229 -19.02 5.26 -3.24
CA ALA A 229 -19.25 6.12 -4.41
C ALA A 229 -19.50 5.32 -5.72
N GLY A 230 -19.53 3.99 -5.67
CA GLY A 230 -19.69 3.13 -6.85
C GLY A 230 -18.42 2.92 -7.67
N VAL A 231 -17.26 3.28 -7.12
CA VAL A 231 -15.97 3.12 -7.78
C VAL A 231 -15.44 1.70 -7.59
N PRO A 232 -15.06 0.99 -8.67
CA PRO A 232 -14.52 -0.37 -8.56
C PRO A 232 -13.13 -0.38 -7.93
N VAL A 233 -12.76 -1.55 -7.40
CA VAL A 233 -11.39 -1.82 -6.94
C VAL A 233 -10.83 -3.05 -7.64
N GLN A 234 -9.52 -3.04 -7.86
CA GLN A 234 -8.82 -4.00 -8.71
C GLN A 234 -7.79 -4.78 -7.91
N ASP A 235 -7.64 -6.06 -8.22
CA ASP A 235 -6.60 -6.96 -7.68
C ASP A 235 -6.57 -7.00 -6.14
N MET A 236 -7.73 -6.91 -5.49
CA MET A 236 -7.83 -6.86 -4.02
C MET A 236 -7.44 -8.16 -3.32
N GLU A 237 -7.30 -9.25 -4.03
CA GLU A 237 -6.71 -10.50 -3.54
C GLU A 237 -5.19 -10.44 -3.36
N MET A 238 -4.53 -9.48 -4.00
CA MET A 238 -3.07 -9.34 -4.01
C MET A 238 -2.58 -8.57 -2.79
N TRP A 239 -2.35 -9.30 -1.71
CA TRP A 239 -1.77 -8.82 -0.47
C TRP A 239 -0.37 -9.39 -0.26
N GLN A 240 0.62 -8.52 -0.12
CA GLN A 240 1.97 -8.95 0.20
C GLN A 240 2.13 -9.17 1.70
N PHE A 241 2.61 -10.37 2.05
CA PHE A 241 3.10 -10.66 3.38
C PHE A 241 4.61 -10.46 3.38
N HIS A 242 5.10 -9.52 4.21
CA HIS A 242 6.53 -9.31 4.35
C HIS A 242 7.14 -10.52 5.07
N PRO A 243 8.21 -11.13 4.55
CA PRO A 243 8.79 -12.34 5.13
C PRO A 243 9.23 -12.18 6.58
N THR A 244 9.69 -10.99 6.96
CA THR A 244 10.35 -10.73 8.24
C THR A 244 9.66 -9.65 9.06
N GLY A 245 8.49 -9.98 9.62
CA GLY A 245 7.94 -9.27 10.78
C GLY A 245 8.46 -9.90 12.08
N ILE A 246 8.68 -9.12 13.13
CA ILE A 246 9.05 -9.67 14.45
C ILE A 246 7.91 -10.57 14.95
N ALA A 247 8.24 -11.82 15.26
CA ALA A 247 7.26 -12.79 15.75
C ALA A 247 6.57 -12.27 17.03
N GLY A 248 5.23 -12.32 17.04
CA GLY A 248 4.39 -11.82 18.14
C GLY A 248 4.11 -10.32 18.10
N ALA A 249 5.05 -9.49 17.69
CA ALA A 249 4.89 -8.03 17.66
C ALA A 249 4.39 -7.48 16.31
N GLY A 250 4.63 -8.19 15.21
CA GLY A 250 4.28 -7.75 13.86
C GLY A 250 5.09 -6.55 13.34
N VAL A 251 6.10 -6.10 14.08
CA VAL A 251 6.94 -4.98 13.69
C VAL A 251 7.85 -5.36 12.53
N LEU A 252 7.95 -4.47 11.54
CA LEU A 252 8.75 -4.71 10.33
C LEU A 252 10.24 -4.79 10.65
N VAL A 253 10.87 -5.88 10.17
CA VAL A 253 12.32 -5.98 10.01
C VAL A 253 12.64 -5.90 8.52
N THR A 254 13.23 -4.80 8.09
CA THR A 254 13.44 -4.48 6.66
C THR A 254 14.15 -5.56 5.86
N GLU A 255 13.77 -5.74 4.60
CA GLU A 255 14.52 -6.53 3.63
C GLU A 255 15.97 -6.04 3.45
N GLY A 256 16.24 -4.78 3.80
CA GLY A 256 17.60 -4.22 3.86
C GLY A 256 18.56 -5.07 4.71
N CYS A 257 18.07 -5.75 5.74
CA CYS A 257 18.87 -6.69 6.53
C CYS A 257 19.44 -7.83 5.67
N ARG A 258 18.62 -8.38 4.78
CA ARG A 258 19.05 -9.43 3.83
C ARG A 258 19.89 -8.83 2.71
N GLY A 259 19.60 -7.61 2.30
CA GLY A 259 20.42 -6.85 1.35
C GLY A 259 21.83 -6.57 1.86
N GLU A 260 22.00 -6.34 3.16
CA GLU A 260 23.32 -6.16 3.80
C GLU A 260 24.04 -7.50 4.07
N GLY A 261 23.40 -8.63 3.79
CA GLY A 261 24.01 -9.97 3.91
C GLY A 261 23.42 -10.86 5.00
N GLY A 262 22.31 -10.46 5.62
CA GLY A 262 21.55 -11.30 6.55
C GLY A 262 20.86 -12.48 5.85
N TYR A 263 20.64 -13.57 6.57
CA TYR A 263 19.96 -14.75 6.03
C TYR A 263 19.08 -15.47 7.04
N LEU A 264 18.15 -16.28 6.53
CA LEU A 264 17.13 -16.99 7.29
C LEU A 264 17.58 -18.38 7.68
N LEU A 265 17.23 -18.79 8.90
CA LEU A 265 17.50 -20.11 9.47
C LEU A 265 16.23 -20.76 9.99
N ASN A 266 16.12 -22.10 9.81
CA ASN A 266 15.13 -22.93 10.49
C ASN A 266 15.67 -23.41 11.86
N LYS A 267 14.89 -24.25 12.58
CA LYS A 267 15.28 -24.77 13.90
C LYS A 267 16.53 -25.64 13.89
N HIS A 268 16.91 -26.19 12.75
CA HIS A 268 18.12 -27.01 12.58
C HIS A 268 19.36 -26.18 12.24
N GLY A 269 19.22 -24.84 12.18
CA GLY A 269 20.30 -23.96 11.75
C GLY A 269 20.59 -24.00 10.25
N GLU A 270 19.68 -24.57 9.45
CA GLU A 270 19.81 -24.63 8.00
C GLU A 270 19.38 -23.30 7.38
N ARG A 271 20.18 -22.79 6.44
CA ARG A 271 19.83 -21.68 5.54
C ARG A 271 18.91 -22.21 4.44
N PHE A 272 17.63 -22.40 4.77
CA PHE A 272 16.66 -23.13 3.94
C PHE A 272 16.35 -22.44 2.60
N MET A 273 16.57 -21.13 2.45
CA MET A 273 16.35 -20.44 1.17
C MET A 273 17.25 -20.95 0.05
N GLU A 274 18.37 -21.59 0.34
CA GLU A 274 19.22 -22.25 -0.65
C GLU A 274 18.51 -23.42 -1.36
N ARG A 275 17.54 -24.06 -0.70
CA ARG A 275 16.71 -25.11 -1.31
C ARG A 275 15.57 -24.56 -2.17
N TYR A 276 14.93 -23.46 -1.72
CA TYR A 276 13.77 -22.90 -2.40
C TYR A 276 14.14 -21.97 -3.56
N ALA A 277 15.24 -21.27 -3.45
CA ALA A 277 15.73 -20.31 -4.44
C ALA A 277 17.27 -20.41 -4.55
N PRO A 278 17.81 -21.38 -5.29
CA PRO A 278 19.25 -21.66 -5.32
C PRO A 278 20.12 -20.49 -5.78
N ASN A 279 19.59 -19.61 -6.65
CA ASN A 279 20.33 -18.47 -7.20
C ASN A 279 20.22 -17.22 -6.33
N ALA A 280 19.00 -16.77 -6.07
CA ALA A 280 18.73 -15.54 -5.31
C ALA A 280 18.75 -15.75 -3.79
N LYS A 281 18.52 -16.96 -3.32
CA LYS A 281 18.50 -17.34 -1.90
C LYS A 281 17.56 -16.42 -1.10
N ASP A 282 18.05 -15.80 -0.06
CA ASP A 282 17.29 -14.90 0.81
C ASP A 282 16.86 -13.57 0.12
N LEU A 283 17.38 -13.29 -1.07
CA LEU A 283 16.98 -12.18 -1.93
C LEU A 283 16.07 -12.60 -3.10
N ALA A 284 15.40 -13.74 -2.99
CA ALA A 284 14.27 -14.08 -3.85
C ALA A 284 13.10 -13.10 -3.63
N GLY A 285 12.11 -13.13 -4.52
CA GLY A 285 10.90 -12.33 -4.37
C GLY A 285 10.22 -12.55 -3.01
N ARG A 286 9.60 -11.52 -2.46
CA ARG A 286 8.99 -11.59 -1.11
C ARG A 286 7.93 -12.67 -0.97
N ASP A 287 7.15 -12.91 -2.01
CA ASP A 287 6.16 -13.98 -2.07
C ASP A 287 6.82 -15.36 -1.93
N VAL A 288 7.95 -15.58 -2.60
CA VAL A 288 8.71 -16.83 -2.52
C VAL A 288 9.27 -17.03 -1.11
N VAL A 289 9.91 -16.02 -0.54
CA VAL A 289 10.50 -16.09 0.80
C VAL A 289 9.44 -16.30 1.88
N ALA A 290 8.32 -15.58 1.81
CA ALA A 290 7.22 -15.72 2.75
C ALA A 290 6.60 -17.13 2.72
N ARG A 291 6.33 -17.66 1.52
CA ARG A 291 5.85 -19.06 1.38
C ARG A 291 6.86 -20.07 1.91
N SER A 292 8.15 -19.87 1.63
CA SER A 292 9.20 -20.76 2.10
C SER A 292 9.26 -20.84 3.63
N ILE A 293 9.18 -19.70 4.33
CA ILE A 293 9.10 -19.67 5.80
C ILE A 293 7.86 -20.44 6.29
N MET A 294 6.71 -20.20 5.68
CA MET A 294 5.47 -20.86 6.10
C MET A 294 5.49 -22.38 5.83
N ILE A 295 6.15 -22.83 4.77
CA ILE A 295 6.37 -24.26 4.50
C ILE A 295 7.28 -24.86 5.57
N GLU A 296 8.40 -24.21 5.93
CA GLU A 296 9.29 -24.66 7.00
C GLU A 296 8.53 -24.84 8.32
N ILE A 297 7.71 -23.86 8.69
CA ILE A 297 6.86 -23.89 9.89
C ILE A 297 5.86 -25.06 9.80
N ARG A 298 5.18 -25.21 8.69
CA ARG A 298 4.11 -26.19 8.48
C ARG A 298 4.62 -27.64 8.49
N GLU A 299 5.82 -27.86 7.99
CA GLU A 299 6.49 -29.17 7.98
C GLU A 299 7.28 -29.45 9.28
N GLY A 300 7.09 -28.62 10.31
CA GLY A 300 7.65 -28.83 11.64
C GLY A 300 9.13 -28.45 11.78
N ARG A 301 9.68 -27.67 10.82
CA ARG A 301 11.06 -27.17 10.90
C ARG A 301 11.15 -25.72 11.39
N GLY A 302 10.03 -25.12 11.75
CA GLY A 302 10.01 -23.81 12.42
C GLY A 302 10.65 -23.86 13.79
N CYS A 303 11.21 -22.72 14.23
CA CYS A 303 11.71 -22.55 15.59
C CYS A 303 10.54 -22.37 16.56
N ASP A 304 10.66 -22.92 17.74
CA ASP A 304 9.67 -22.74 18.81
C ASP A 304 9.97 -21.49 19.64
N GLY A 305 8.93 -20.82 20.13
CA GLY A 305 9.07 -19.66 20.98
C GLY A 305 7.74 -19.23 21.62
N PRO A 306 7.77 -18.24 22.50
CA PRO A 306 6.57 -17.80 23.24
C PRO A 306 5.46 -17.23 22.35
N TRP A 307 5.80 -16.86 21.11
CA TRP A 307 4.85 -16.31 20.13
C TRP A 307 4.48 -17.29 19.02
N GLY A 308 4.76 -18.57 19.23
CA GLY A 308 4.50 -19.62 18.26
C GLY A 308 5.67 -19.90 17.30
N PRO A 309 5.44 -20.77 16.30
CA PRO A 309 6.47 -21.17 15.36
C PRO A 309 6.94 -19.98 14.49
N HIS A 310 8.24 -19.88 14.26
CA HIS A 310 8.86 -18.80 13.50
C HIS A 310 10.16 -19.26 12.81
N ALA A 311 10.73 -18.40 11.98
CA ALA A 311 12.10 -18.52 11.47
C ALA A 311 13.02 -17.55 12.22
N LYS A 312 14.33 -17.67 12.00
CA LYS A 312 15.35 -16.78 12.58
C LYS A 312 16.07 -16.02 11.48
N LEU A 313 16.20 -14.71 11.65
CA LEU A 313 17.01 -13.85 10.79
C LEU A 313 18.37 -13.61 11.45
N LYS A 314 19.44 -14.12 10.84
CA LYS A 314 20.81 -14.01 11.34
C LYS A 314 21.50 -12.77 10.77
N LEU A 315 22.02 -11.92 11.65
CA LEU A 315 22.74 -10.67 11.31
C LEU A 315 24.10 -10.55 12.01
N ASP A 316 24.34 -11.30 13.08
CA ASP A 316 25.54 -11.15 13.94
C ASP A 316 26.86 -11.36 13.20
N HIS A 317 26.88 -12.12 12.11
CA HIS A 317 28.08 -12.34 11.26
C HIS A 317 28.48 -11.09 10.46
N LEU A 318 27.61 -10.08 10.32
CA LEU A 318 27.92 -8.83 9.64
C LEU A 318 28.82 -7.90 10.45
N GLY A 319 28.87 -8.09 11.77
CA GLY A 319 29.65 -7.30 12.69
C GLY A 319 28.95 -6.03 13.19
N LYS A 320 29.33 -5.60 14.38
CA LYS A 320 28.71 -4.48 15.08
C LYS A 320 28.75 -3.16 14.29
N GLU A 321 29.88 -2.86 13.65
CA GLU A 321 30.09 -1.62 12.91
C GLU A 321 29.13 -1.48 11.73
N VAL A 322 28.93 -2.56 10.96
CA VAL A 322 27.96 -2.57 9.83
C VAL A 322 26.55 -2.40 10.36
N LEU A 323 26.17 -3.13 11.41
CA LEU A 323 24.83 -3.05 11.99
C LEU A 323 24.52 -1.66 12.55
N GLU A 324 25.45 -1.03 13.26
CA GLU A 324 25.27 0.32 13.82
C GLU A 324 25.21 1.41 12.74
N SER A 325 25.95 1.27 11.65
CA SER A 325 25.96 2.26 10.57
C SER A 325 24.83 2.10 9.55
N ARG A 326 24.45 0.87 9.23
CA ARG A 326 23.49 0.56 8.17
C ARG A 326 22.06 0.24 8.66
N LEU A 327 21.94 -0.30 9.87
CA LEU A 327 20.71 -0.83 10.44
C LEU A 327 20.46 -0.39 11.89
N PRO A 328 20.72 0.89 12.27
CA PRO A 328 20.61 1.34 13.66
C PRO A 328 19.19 1.21 14.22
N GLY A 329 18.16 1.48 13.40
CA GLY A 329 16.76 1.34 13.80
C GLY A 329 16.36 -0.13 14.01
N ILE A 330 16.91 -1.05 13.22
CA ILE A 330 16.66 -2.49 13.40
C ILE A 330 17.25 -3.00 14.72
N LEU A 331 18.42 -2.51 15.13
CA LEU A 331 18.97 -2.84 16.44
C LEU A 331 18.04 -2.39 17.57
N GLU A 332 17.52 -1.17 17.49
CA GLU A 332 16.60 -0.60 18.46
C GLU A 332 15.28 -1.39 18.53
N LEU A 333 14.65 -1.63 17.37
CA LEU A 333 13.39 -2.38 17.27
C LEU A 333 13.51 -3.80 17.79
N SER A 334 14.60 -4.50 17.46
CA SER A 334 14.82 -5.88 17.89
C SER A 334 15.04 -5.99 19.38
N ARG A 335 15.79 -5.07 19.98
CA ARG A 335 15.98 -5.00 21.44
C ARG A 335 14.67 -4.69 22.16
N THR A 336 13.85 -3.80 21.60
CA THR A 336 12.61 -3.36 22.21
C THR A 336 11.49 -4.40 22.08
N PHE A 337 11.27 -4.93 20.90
CA PHE A 337 10.09 -5.76 20.60
C PHE A 337 10.36 -7.26 20.56
N ALA A 338 11.56 -7.69 20.24
CA ALA A 338 11.95 -9.09 20.22
C ALA A 338 12.78 -9.49 21.46
N HIS A 339 13.26 -8.52 22.24
CA HIS A 339 14.16 -8.70 23.37
C HIS A 339 15.45 -9.43 23.03
N VAL A 340 15.93 -9.25 21.78
CA VAL A 340 17.19 -9.79 21.29
C VAL A 340 18.14 -8.68 20.83
N ASP A 341 19.44 -8.93 20.97
CA ASP A 341 20.48 -8.07 20.42
C ASP A 341 21.01 -8.67 19.12
N PRO A 342 20.67 -8.10 17.95
CA PRO A 342 21.07 -8.67 16.65
C PRO A 342 22.57 -8.78 16.42
N VAL A 343 23.37 -8.06 17.21
CA VAL A 343 24.86 -8.18 17.20
C VAL A 343 25.30 -9.55 17.75
N LYS A 344 24.47 -10.20 18.55
CA LYS A 344 24.81 -11.43 19.28
C LYS A 344 23.99 -12.64 18.89
N GLU A 345 22.73 -12.44 18.52
CA GLU A 345 21.78 -13.53 18.28
C GLU A 345 20.76 -13.16 17.18
N PRO A 346 20.16 -14.17 16.51
CA PRO A 346 19.20 -13.94 15.44
C PRO A 346 17.86 -13.42 15.94
N ILE A 347 17.16 -12.67 15.07
CA ILE A 347 15.84 -12.11 15.32
C ILE A 347 14.77 -13.14 14.98
N PRO A 348 13.78 -13.41 15.87
CA PRO A 348 12.63 -14.26 15.53
C PRO A 348 11.68 -13.52 14.57
N VAL A 349 11.41 -14.13 13.40
CA VAL A 349 10.62 -13.51 12.33
C VAL A 349 9.55 -14.44 11.77
N ILE A 350 8.45 -13.87 11.30
CA ILE A 350 7.36 -14.57 10.65
C ILE A 350 6.74 -13.72 9.53
N PRO A 351 6.25 -14.31 8.43
CA PRO A 351 5.51 -13.55 7.42
C PRO A 351 4.32 -12.81 8.00
N THR A 352 4.24 -11.50 7.71
CA THR A 352 3.27 -10.59 8.33
C THR A 352 2.66 -9.70 7.25
N CYS A 353 1.34 -9.49 7.26
CA CYS A 353 0.66 -8.64 6.28
C CYS A 353 1.33 -7.26 6.21
N HIS A 354 1.65 -6.80 5.00
CA HIS A 354 2.51 -5.64 4.81
C HIS A 354 2.00 -4.62 3.79
N TYR A 355 1.59 -5.06 2.59
CA TYR A 355 1.28 -4.15 1.50
C TYR A 355 0.08 -4.62 0.66
N MET A 356 -0.80 -3.68 0.34
CA MET A 356 -1.95 -3.87 -0.54
C MET A 356 -1.54 -3.53 -1.99
N MET A 357 -1.32 -4.54 -2.86
CA MET A 357 -1.01 -4.28 -4.26
C MET A 357 -2.22 -3.86 -5.08
N GLY A 358 -3.40 -4.34 -4.71
CA GLY A 358 -4.67 -3.89 -5.28
C GLY A 358 -5.08 -2.49 -4.83
N GLY A 359 -6.17 -1.99 -5.38
CA GLY A 359 -6.74 -0.69 -5.06
C GLY A 359 -7.60 -0.13 -6.18
N ILE A 360 -7.76 1.18 -6.22
CA ILE A 360 -8.52 1.87 -7.27
C ILE A 360 -7.73 1.81 -8.59
N PRO A 361 -8.30 1.24 -9.67
CA PRO A 361 -7.61 1.23 -10.96
C PRO A 361 -7.41 2.65 -11.47
N THR A 362 -6.19 2.96 -11.92
CA THR A 362 -5.82 4.29 -12.42
C THR A 362 -4.98 4.23 -13.69
N LYS A 363 -5.02 5.32 -14.45
CA LYS A 363 -3.99 5.62 -15.46
C LYS A 363 -2.70 6.12 -14.78
N VAL A 364 -1.63 6.22 -15.56
CA VAL A 364 -0.35 6.85 -15.15
C VAL A 364 -0.56 8.28 -14.63
N THR A 365 -1.53 9.00 -15.18
CA THR A 365 -1.96 10.34 -14.74
C THR A 365 -2.69 10.37 -13.40
N GLY A 366 -2.96 9.20 -12.79
CA GLY A 366 -3.72 9.06 -11.57
C GLY A 366 -5.23 9.13 -11.71
N GLN A 367 -5.75 9.36 -12.93
CA GLN A 367 -7.19 9.37 -13.19
C GLN A 367 -7.80 8.01 -12.85
N ALA A 368 -8.77 7.99 -11.94
CA ALA A 368 -9.48 6.77 -11.56
C ALA A 368 -10.33 6.23 -12.71
N LEU A 369 -10.39 4.91 -12.80
CA LEU A 369 -11.06 4.19 -13.88
C LEU A 369 -12.24 3.36 -13.38
N THR A 370 -13.23 3.23 -14.23
CA THR A 370 -14.23 2.16 -14.19
C THR A 370 -14.25 1.47 -15.55
N VAL A 371 -15.14 0.50 -15.72
CA VAL A 371 -15.36 -0.16 -17.03
C VAL A 371 -16.81 0.03 -17.46
N ASN A 372 -17.00 0.17 -18.78
CA ASN A 372 -18.34 0.17 -19.39
C ASN A 372 -18.88 -1.28 -19.56
N GLU A 373 -20.07 -1.42 -20.09
CA GLU A 373 -20.70 -2.73 -20.35
C GLU A 373 -19.90 -3.62 -21.30
N GLN A 374 -19.04 -3.03 -22.14
CA GLN A 374 -18.16 -3.72 -23.08
C GLN A 374 -16.82 -4.11 -22.43
N GLY A 375 -16.58 -3.73 -21.14
CA GLY A 375 -15.33 -3.98 -20.45
C GLY A 375 -14.20 -3.00 -20.79
N GLU A 376 -14.51 -1.89 -21.46
CA GLU A 376 -13.52 -0.86 -21.81
C GLU A 376 -13.35 0.14 -20.67
N ASP A 377 -12.12 0.64 -20.52
CA ASP A 377 -11.78 1.63 -19.50
C ASP A 377 -12.49 2.96 -19.70
N VAL A 378 -13.11 3.46 -18.64
CA VAL A 378 -13.75 4.78 -18.61
C VAL A 378 -13.20 5.57 -17.43
N VAL A 379 -12.76 6.81 -17.69
CA VAL A 379 -12.30 7.73 -16.64
C VAL A 379 -13.48 8.21 -15.81
N ILE A 380 -13.33 8.17 -14.48
CA ILE A 380 -14.27 8.77 -13.54
C ILE A 380 -13.93 10.25 -13.41
N PRO A 381 -14.80 11.17 -13.88
CA PRO A 381 -14.50 12.59 -13.86
C PRO A 381 -14.26 13.12 -12.43
N GLY A 382 -13.21 13.92 -12.27
CA GLY A 382 -12.86 14.59 -11.02
C GLY A 382 -12.19 13.72 -9.96
N LEU A 383 -12.04 12.41 -10.18
CA LEU A 383 -11.45 11.48 -9.22
C LEU A 383 -10.07 10.99 -9.66
N PHE A 384 -9.13 11.07 -8.72
CA PHE A 384 -7.75 10.58 -8.86
C PHE A 384 -7.38 9.72 -7.67
N ALA A 385 -6.43 8.82 -7.86
CA ALA A 385 -5.85 8.06 -6.77
C ALA A 385 -4.35 7.86 -7.01
N VAL A 386 -3.56 7.83 -5.93
CA VAL A 386 -2.12 7.72 -5.98
C VAL A 386 -1.56 7.03 -4.74
N GLY A 387 -0.46 6.30 -4.91
CA GLY A 387 0.16 5.52 -3.85
C GLY A 387 -0.54 4.19 -3.60
N GLU A 388 -0.44 3.67 -2.40
CA GLU A 388 -0.93 2.31 -2.06
C GLU A 388 -2.45 2.13 -2.23
N ILE A 389 -3.25 3.19 -2.12
CA ILE A 389 -4.69 3.15 -2.42
C ILE A 389 -4.99 2.91 -3.89
N ALA A 390 -4.08 3.32 -4.77
CA ALA A 390 -4.23 3.20 -6.22
C ALA A 390 -3.67 1.87 -6.73
N CYS A 391 -4.30 1.33 -7.75
CA CYS A 391 -3.78 0.25 -8.55
C CYS A 391 -3.47 0.76 -9.96
N VAL A 392 -2.35 1.49 -10.09
CA VAL A 392 -1.77 1.82 -11.40
C VAL A 392 -1.12 0.57 -12.02
N SER A 393 -1.10 -0.49 -11.23
CA SER A 393 -0.66 -1.84 -11.57
C SER A 393 0.82 -1.96 -11.92
N VAL A 394 1.68 -1.31 -11.14
CA VAL A 394 3.13 -1.49 -11.24
C VAL A 394 3.64 -2.64 -10.37
N HIS A 395 2.85 -3.08 -9.40
CA HIS A 395 3.22 -4.17 -8.49
C HIS A 395 2.59 -5.52 -8.86
N GLY A 396 1.46 -5.50 -9.54
CA GLY A 396 0.75 -6.71 -9.95
C GLY A 396 0.48 -7.67 -8.79
N ALA A 397 0.92 -8.92 -8.92
CA ALA A 397 0.69 -9.95 -7.91
C ALA A 397 1.77 -9.99 -6.81
N ASN A 398 2.88 -9.29 -6.97
CA ASN A 398 3.94 -9.21 -5.96
C ASN A 398 4.82 -7.98 -6.17
N ARG A 399 4.96 -7.17 -5.13
CA ARG A 399 5.75 -5.95 -5.15
C ARG A 399 7.22 -6.25 -4.82
N LEU A 400 8.13 -5.71 -5.62
CA LEU A 400 9.54 -5.68 -5.27
C LEU A 400 9.83 -4.64 -4.19
N GLY A 401 10.74 -4.95 -3.29
CA GLY A 401 11.15 -4.05 -2.21
C GLY A 401 11.69 -2.73 -2.74
N GLY A 402 11.28 -1.63 -2.13
CA GLY A 402 11.66 -0.28 -2.53
C GLY A 402 10.87 0.31 -3.71
N ASN A 403 10.15 -0.49 -4.47
CA ASN A 403 9.27 0.01 -5.54
C ASN A 403 8.05 0.77 -5.01
N SER A 404 7.62 0.53 -3.77
CA SER A 404 6.48 1.29 -3.20
C SER A 404 6.82 2.75 -2.95
N LEU A 405 8.00 3.04 -2.41
CA LEU A 405 8.42 4.43 -2.22
C LEU A 405 8.69 5.12 -3.56
N LEU A 406 9.20 4.39 -4.56
CA LEU A 406 9.33 4.92 -5.91
C LEU A 406 7.96 5.24 -6.53
N ASP A 407 6.99 4.34 -6.40
CA ASP A 407 5.60 4.55 -6.81
C ASP A 407 5.01 5.83 -6.21
N LEU A 408 5.12 6.02 -4.90
CA LEU A 408 4.63 7.23 -4.21
C LEU A 408 5.17 8.51 -4.85
N VAL A 409 6.46 8.55 -5.11
CA VAL A 409 7.16 9.74 -5.62
C VAL A 409 6.86 9.98 -7.09
N VAL A 410 6.99 8.94 -7.92
CA VAL A 410 6.80 9.04 -9.37
C VAL A 410 5.35 9.37 -9.72
N PHE A 411 4.38 8.64 -9.16
CA PHE A 411 2.97 8.86 -9.49
C PHE A 411 2.35 10.02 -8.74
N GLY A 412 2.81 10.35 -7.53
CA GLY A 412 2.46 11.61 -6.88
C GLY A 412 2.85 12.82 -7.72
N ARG A 413 4.08 12.80 -8.24
CA ARG A 413 4.57 13.79 -9.22
C ARG A 413 3.72 13.82 -10.49
N ALA A 414 3.42 12.64 -11.06
CA ALA A 414 2.64 12.53 -12.30
C ALA A 414 1.22 13.08 -12.17
N VAL A 415 0.53 12.78 -11.08
CA VAL A 415 -0.79 13.36 -10.76
C VAL A 415 -0.71 14.88 -10.68
N GLY A 416 0.28 15.40 -9.95
CA GLY A 416 0.48 16.84 -9.81
C GLY A 416 0.75 17.54 -11.15
N LEU A 417 1.59 16.96 -12.01
CA LEU A 417 1.87 17.49 -13.35
C LEU A 417 0.62 17.48 -14.25
N HIS A 418 -0.16 16.39 -14.21
CA HIS A 418 -1.40 16.31 -14.96
C HIS A 418 -2.40 17.38 -14.50
N LEU A 419 -2.58 17.57 -13.19
CA LEU A 419 -3.50 18.56 -12.64
C LEU A 419 -3.04 19.98 -12.88
N GLN A 420 -1.74 20.23 -12.90
CA GLN A 420 -1.17 21.53 -13.25
C GLN A 420 -1.64 22.02 -14.62
N GLU A 421 -1.79 21.13 -15.57
CA GLU A 421 -2.26 21.43 -16.93
C GLU A 421 -3.78 21.38 -17.03
N SER A 422 -4.41 20.32 -16.52
CA SER A 422 -5.83 20.05 -16.73
C SER A 422 -6.78 20.91 -15.90
N ILE A 423 -6.43 21.34 -14.70
CA ILE A 423 -7.30 22.18 -13.86
C ILE A 423 -7.52 23.55 -14.49
N ALA A 424 -6.50 24.12 -15.12
CA ALA A 424 -6.60 25.42 -15.78
C ALA A 424 -7.60 25.44 -16.96
N GLU A 425 -7.86 24.29 -17.55
CA GLU A 425 -8.78 24.12 -18.68
C GLU A 425 -10.23 23.86 -18.20
N GLN A 426 -10.44 23.58 -16.93
CA GLN A 426 -11.77 23.31 -16.37
C GLN A 426 -12.52 24.61 -16.10
N GLY A 427 -13.83 24.58 -16.34
CA GLY A 427 -14.73 25.69 -16.01
C GLY A 427 -14.99 25.85 -14.52
N ASP A 428 -16.11 26.49 -14.18
CA ASP A 428 -16.51 26.72 -12.80
C ASP A 428 -16.64 25.42 -12.00
N LEU A 429 -16.43 25.54 -10.67
CA LEU A 429 -16.62 24.42 -9.74
C LEU A 429 -18.08 23.96 -9.75
N LEU A 430 -18.27 22.66 -10.00
CA LEU A 430 -19.59 22.02 -9.95
C LEU A 430 -20.01 21.74 -8.51
N ASP A 431 -21.31 21.78 -8.24
CA ASP A 431 -21.86 21.46 -6.91
C ASP A 431 -22.22 19.99 -6.76
N ALA A 432 -21.95 19.46 -5.58
CA ALA A 432 -22.48 18.15 -5.18
C ALA A 432 -24.01 18.20 -5.06
N THR A 433 -24.66 17.08 -5.31
CA THR A 433 -26.10 16.96 -5.01
C THR A 433 -26.33 16.94 -3.49
N GLN A 434 -27.45 17.49 -3.05
CA GLN A 434 -27.82 17.45 -1.63
C GLN A 434 -27.95 16.01 -1.11
N ALA A 435 -28.40 15.09 -1.95
CA ALA A 435 -28.53 13.67 -1.60
C ALA A 435 -27.18 13.01 -1.23
N GLU A 436 -26.12 13.34 -1.94
CA GLU A 436 -24.76 12.85 -1.63
C GLU A 436 -24.28 13.35 -0.26
N ILE A 437 -24.52 14.62 0.06
CA ILE A 437 -24.18 15.20 1.36
C ILE A 437 -25.01 14.58 2.48
N ASP A 438 -26.32 14.45 2.27
CA ASP A 438 -27.23 13.86 3.26
C ASP A 438 -26.86 12.40 3.57
N ALA A 439 -26.51 11.59 2.55
CA ALA A 439 -26.07 10.22 2.73
C ALA A 439 -24.80 10.12 3.59
N SER A 440 -23.84 11.03 3.40
CA SER A 440 -22.64 11.12 4.22
C SER A 440 -22.96 11.45 5.68
N LEU A 441 -23.86 12.37 5.92
CA LEU A 441 -24.29 12.75 7.27
C LEU A 441 -25.10 11.63 7.95
N GLU A 442 -25.93 10.90 7.22
CA GLU A 442 -26.66 9.73 7.73
C GLU A 442 -25.67 8.64 8.20
N ARG A 443 -24.63 8.37 7.42
CA ARG A 443 -23.60 7.42 7.78
C ARG A 443 -22.87 7.81 9.08
N LEU A 444 -22.53 9.09 9.21
CA LEU A 444 -21.91 9.63 10.42
C LEU A 444 -22.85 9.51 11.63
N ASN A 445 -24.11 9.92 11.45
CA ASN A 445 -25.11 9.97 12.53
C ASN A 445 -25.61 8.60 12.95
N ARG A 446 -25.52 7.58 12.13
CA ARG A 446 -25.85 6.20 12.47
C ARG A 446 -25.19 5.75 13.78
N TRP A 447 -23.94 6.16 13.98
CA TRP A 447 -23.18 5.82 15.17
C TRP A 447 -23.67 6.52 16.45
N ASN A 448 -24.42 7.61 16.34
CA ASN A 448 -24.91 8.35 17.51
C ASN A 448 -26.19 7.77 18.11
N GLY A 449 -26.82 6.80 17.47
CA GLY A 449 -28.18 6.39 17.79
C GLY A 449 -28.29 5.08 18.60
N ASN A 450 -27.32 4.20 18.57
CA ASN A 450 -27.44 2.86 19.17
C ASN A 450 -26.51 2.73 20.39
N ARG A 451 -27.11 2.68 21.60
CA ARG A 451 -26.39 2.48 22.88
C ARG A 451 -26.41 1.03 23.36
N ASP A 452 -27.32 0.22 22.87
CA ASP A 452 -27.53 -1.17 23.30
C ASP A 452 -26.91 -2.20 22.35
N GLY A 453 -26.13 -1.72 21.36
CA GLY A 453 -25.52 -2.55 20.35
C GLY A 453 -24.26 -3.29 20.83
N GLU A 454 -23.67 -4.04 19.91
CA GLU A 454 -22.42 -4.78 20.14
C GLU A 454 -21.21 -3.84 20.19
N ASP A 455 -20.21 -4.20 20.98
CA ASP A 455 -18.94 -3.49 21.07
C ASP A 455 -18.18 -3.54 19.72
N PRO A 456 -17.88 -2.41 19.09
CA PRO A 456 -17.15 -2.36 17.82
C PRO A 456 -15.75 -2.98 17.91
N VAL A 457 -15.12 -3.01 19.07
CA VAL A 457 -13.82 -3.66 19.27
C VAL A 457 -13.90 -5.16 19.03
N GLU A 458 -14.96 -5.82 19.54
CA GLU A 458 -15.17 -7.26 19.32
C GLU A 458 -15.53 -7.58 17.86
N ILE A 459 -16.25 -6.69 17.17
CA ILE A 459 -16.53 -6.83 15.74
C ILE A 459 -15.24 -6.72 14.92
N ARG A 460 -14.39 -5.72 15.22
CA ARG A 460 -13.08 -5.55 14.57
C ARG A 460 -12.21 -6.78 14.76
N LYS A 461 -12.14 -7.31 15.98
CA LYS A 461 -11.38 -8.50 16.31
C LYS A 461 -11.87 -9.71 15.49
N ALA A 462 -13.18 -9.93 15.43
CA ALA A 462 -13.76 -11.02 14.65
C ALA A 462 -13.42 -10.90 13.14
N LEU A 463 -13.47 -9.68 12.58
CA LEU A 463 -13.08 -9.40 11.20
C LEU A 463 -11.60 -9.76 10.96
N GLN A 464 -10.71 -9.28 11.82
CA GLN A 464 -9.27 -9.50 11.72
C GLN A 464 -8.90 -10.98 11.85
N GLU A 465 -9.54 -11.71 12.76
CA GLU A 465 -9.37 -13.16 12.92
C GLU A 465 -9.85 -13.92 11.69
N CYS A 466 -11.01 -13.56 11.14
CA CYS A 466 -11.55 -14.17 9.93
C CYS A 466 -10.60 -14.01 8.75
N MET A 467 -10.07 -12.80 8.53
CA MET A 467 -9.13 -12.52 7.45
C MET A 467 -7.80 -13.25 7.66
N GLN A 468 -7.27 -13.27 8.88
CA GLN A 468 -6.02 -13.96 9.21
C GLN A 468 -6.10 -15.47 8.98
N HIS A 469 -7.23 -16.10 9.33
CA HIS A 469 -7.39 -17.55 9.21
C HIS A 469 -7.68 -18.01 7.78
N ASN A 470 -8.49 -17.25 7.03
CA ASN A 470 -9.03 -17.73 5.75
C ASN A 470 -8.35 -17.10 4.52
N PHE A 471 -7.65 -15.96 4.67
CA PHE A 471 -7.16 -15.16 3.54
C PHE A 471 -5.69 -14.71 3.71
N SER A 472 -4.86 -15.45 4.45
CA SER A 472 -3.45 -15.09 4.66
C SER A 472 -2.52 -15.64 3.56
N VAL A 473 -1.30 -16.05 3.88
CA VAL A 473 -0.28 -16.46 2.89
C VAL A 473 -0.74 -17.62 2.03
N PHE A 474 -1.31 -18.67 2.65
CA PHE A 474 -1.89 -19.81 1.93
C PHE A 474 -3.40 -19.80 2.04
N ARG A 475 -4.06 -20.07 0.93
CA ARG A 475 -5.52 -20.00 0.77
C ARG A 475 -6.07 -21.30 0.20
N GLU A 476 -7.35 -21.58 0.52
CA GLU A 476 -8.05 -22.75 0.03
C GLU A 476 -9.52 -22.40 -0.18
N GLY A 477 -10.14 -22.93 -1.25
CA GLY A 477 -11.49 -22.57 -1.68
C GLY A 477 -12.55 -22.76 -0.59
N ASP A 478 -12.55 -23.89 0.10
CA ASP A 478 -13.53 -24.19 1.15
C ASP A 478 -13.37 -23.25 2.37
N ALA A 479 -12.12 -22.96 2.77
CA ALA A 479 -11.84 -22.02 3.85
C ALA A 479 -12.25 -20.59 3.48
N MET A 480 -11.97 -20.16 2.25
CA MET A 480 -12.38 -18.83 1.76
C MET A 480 -13.91 -18.71 1.63
N ALA A 481 -14.60 -19.73 1.14
CA ALA A 481 -16.07 -19.73 1.09
C ALA A 481 -16.69 -19.60 2.49
N LYS A 482 -16.16 -20.33 3.47
CA LYS A 482 -16.55 -20.20 4.88
C LYS A 482 -16.24 -18.80 5.43
N GLY A 483 -15.07 -18.27 5.11
CA GLY A 483 -14.67 -16.91 5.51
C GLY A 483 -15.59 -15.83 4.95
N LEU A 484 -16.06 -15.97 3.70
CA LEU A 484 -17.04 -15.07 3.10
C LEU A 484 -18.36 -15.05 3.88
N GLU A 485 -18.88 -16.22 4.26
CA GLU A 485 -20.10 -16.29 5.08
C GLU A 485 -19.91 -15.69 6.48
N GLN A 486 -18.72 -15.89 7.07
CA GLN A 486 -18.36 -15.23 8.33
C GLN A 486 -18.32 -13.71 8.18
N LEU A 487 -17.74 -13.18 7.11
CA LEU A 487 -17.70 -11.73 6.84
C LEU A 487 -19.08 -11.14 6.63
N LYS A 488 -19.98 -11.83 5.95
CA LYS A 488 -21.40 -11.40 5.84
C LYS A 488 -22.07 -11.29 7.20
N ALA A 489 -21.86 -12.28 8.06
CA ALA A 489 -22.39 -12.25 9.44
C ALA A 489 -21.79 -11.11 10.27
N ILE A 490 -20.50 -10.86 10.14
CA ILE A 490 -19.80 -9.74 10.81
C ILE A 490 -20.33 -8.38 10.31
N ARG A 491 -20.58 -8.25 8.99
CA ARG A 491 -21.19 -7.05 8.39
C ARG A 491 -22.59 -6.76 8.98
N GLU A 492 -23.41 -7.79 9.20
CA GLU A 492 -24.71 -7.62 9.85
C GLU A 492 -24.56 -7.21 11.32
N ARG A 493 -23.61 -7.77 12.06
CA ARG A 493 -23.29 -7.35 13.43
C ARG A 493 -22.89 -5.87 13.48
N LEU A 494 -22.10 -5.40 12.52
CA LEU A 494 -21.64 -4.02 12.43
C LEU A 494 -22.79 -3.02 12.30
N LYS A 495 -23.90 -3.39 11.65
CA LYS A 495 -25.10 -2.53 11.55
C LYS A 495 -25.70 -2.20 12.92
N ASN A 496 -25.53 -3.08 13.90
CA ASN A 496 -26.05 -2.95 15.27
C ASN A 496 -24.96 -2.65 16.30
N ALA A 497 -23.81 -2.14 15.87
CA ALA A 497 -22.74 -1.76 16.78
C ALA A 497 -23.10 -0.48 17.56
N ARG A 498 -22.53 -0.33 18.75
CA ARG A 498 -22.76 0.83 19.61
C ARG A 498 -21.60 1.83 19.55
N LEU A 499 -21.90 3.05 19.92
CA LEU A 499 -20.93 4.09 20.23
C LEU A 499 -21.17 4.56 21.65
N ASP A 500 -20.18 4.34 22.53
CA ASP A 500 -20.29 4.69 23.96
C ASP A 500 -20.02 6.19 24.18
N ASP A 501 -19.00 6.73 23.54
CA ASP A 501 -18.68 8.15 23.57
C ASP A 501 -19.47 8.90 22.50
N THR A 502 -20.38 9.77 22.95
CA THR A 502 -21.22 10.61 22.06
C THR A 502 -20.82 12.09 22.04
N SER A 503 -19.65 12.41 22.64
CA SER A 503 -19.10 13.77 22.56
C SER A 503 -18.78 14.15 21.12
N SER A 504 -18.79 15.45 20.82
CA SER A 504 -18.41 15.96 19.49
C SER A 504 -16.90 16.16 19.34
N GLU A 505 -16.25 16.58 20.43
CA GLU A 505 -14.86 17.03 20.44
C GLU A 505 -13.90 15.86 20.72
N PHE A 506 -12.88 15.72 19.88
CA PHE A 506 -11.86 14.66 19.97
C PHE A 506 -12.42 13.25 20.21
N ASN A 507 -13.54 12.93 19.58
CA ASN A 507 -14.17 11.61 19.70
C ASN A 507 -13.42 10.57 18.86
N THR A 508 -12.35 10.01 19.41
CA THR A 508 -11.53 9.00 18.75
C THR A 508 -12.27 7.67 18.57
N GLN A 509 -13.17 7.32 19.48
CA GLN A 509 -14.00 6.11 19.34
C GLN A 509 -14.91 6.22 18.11
N ARG A 510 -15.49 7.40 17.86
CA ARG A 510 -16.30 7.66 16.66
C ARG A 510 -15.47 7.51 15.38
N VAL A 511 -14.25 8.03 15.37
CA VAL A 511 -13.32 7.85 14.23
C VAL A 511 -13.02 6.36 14.03
N GLU A 512 -12.71 5.61 15.07
CA GLU A 512 -12.46 4.17 15.00
C GLU A 512 -13.67 3.38 14.49
N CYS A 513 -14.89 3.78 14.84
CA CYS A 513 -16.12 3.20 14.31
C CYS A 513 -16.29 3.47 12.80
N LEU A 514 -15.99 4.69 12.35
CA LEU A 514 -16.01 5.05 10.92
C LEU A 514 -14.93 4.29 10.14
N GLU A 515 -13.76 4.11 10.73
CA GLU A 515 -12.68 3.29 10.18
C GLU A 515 -13.09 1.81 10.08
N LEU A 516 -13.85 1.30 11.03
CA LEU A 516 -14.36 -0.08 10.99
C LEU A 516 -15.33 -0.31 9.83
N ASP A 517 -16.17 0.67 9.47
CA ASP A 517 -16.97 0.63 8.25
C ASP A 517 -16.08 0.40 7.01
N ASN A 518 -14.98 1.13 6.91
CA ASN A 518 -14.05 1.04 5.78
C ASN A 518 -13.27 -0.29 5.78
N LEU A 519 -12.83 -0.74 6.95
CA LEU A 519 -12.18 -2.06 7.10
C LEU A 519 -13.09 -3.20 6.66
N MET A 520 -14.39 -3.14 7.01
CA MET A 520 -15.37 -4.16 6.63
C MET A 520 -15.52 -4.26 5.11
N GLU A 521 -15.69 -3.12 4.44
CA GLU A 521 -15.84 -3.09 2.98
C GLU A 521 -14.56 -3.55 2.27
N THR A 522 -13.39 -3.15 2.76
CA THR A 522 -12.10 -3.58 2.21
C THR A 522 -11.89 -5.09 2.39
N ALA A 523 -12.18 -5.62 3.56
CA ALA A 523 -12.05 -7.06 3.85
C ALA A 523 -12.99 -7.88 2.96
N TYR A 524 -14.23 -7.42 2.79
CA TYR A 524 -15.21 -8.10 1.94
C TYR A 524 -14.79 -8.12 0.47
N ALA A 525 -14.35 -6.98 -0.08
CA ALA A 525 -13.83 -6.91 -1.44
C ALA A 525 -12.60 -7.82 -1.65
N THR A 526 -11.69 -7.86 -0.67
CA THR A 526 -10.53 -8.77 -0.66
C THR A 526 -10.97 -10.24 -0.71
N ALA A 527 -11.91 -10.62 0.13
CA ALA A 527 -12.38 -12.00 0.24
C ALA A 527 -13.11 -12.47 -1.04
N VAL A 528 -13.97 -11.63 -1.61
CA VAL A 528 -14.64 -11.91 -2.88
C VAL A 528 -13.64 -12.07 -4.01
N SER A 529 -12.66 -11.17 -4.10
CA SER A 529 -11.61 -11.22 -5.12
C SER A 529 -10.71 -12.46 -4.99
N ALA A 530 -10.33 -12.82 -3.76
CA ALA A 530 -9.51 -14.01 -3.51
C ALA A 530 -10.23 -15.32 -3.88
N ASN A 531 -11.52 -15.41 -3.57
CA ASN A 531 -12.32 -16.58 -3.94
C ASN A 531 -12.55 -16.67 -5.45
N PHE A 532 -12.62 -15.55 -6.15
CA PHE A 532 -12.84 -15.48 -7.59
C PHE A 532 -11.67 -15.99 -8.42
N ARG A 533 -10.41 -15.66 -8.05
CA ARG A 533 -9.20 -16.04 -8.80
C ARG A 533 -8.80 -17.48 -8.54
N THR A 534 -9.04 -18.38 -9.50
CA THR A 534 -8.77 -19.81 -9.40
C THR A 534 -7.45 -20.21 -10.02
N GLU A 535 -6.38 -19.61 -9.51
CA GLU A 535 -4.98 -19.91 -9.83
C GLU A 535 -4.08 -19.54 -8.64
N SER A 536 -2.79 -19.82 -8.72
CA SER A 536 -1.77 -19.26 -7.85
C SER A 536 -0.85 -18.34 -8.65
N ARG A 537 -0.68 -17.07 -8.17
CA ARG A 537 0.16 -16.05 -8.82
C ARG A 537 0.68 -15.06 -7.78
N GLY A 538 1.98 -14.88 -7.72
CA GLY A 538 2.61 -13.98 -6.76
C GLY A 538 2.17 -14.24 -5.32
N ALA A 539 1.62 -13.23 -4.67
CA ALA A 539 1.13 -13.32 -3.30
C ALA A 539 -0.17 -14.12 -3.14
N HIS A 540 -0.93 -14.32 -4.23
CA HIS A 540 -2.14 -15.14 -4.21
C HIS A 540 -1.77 -16.61 -4.41
N SER A 541 -1.77 -17.39 -3.33
CA SER A 541 -1.38 -18.80 -3.33
C SER A 541 -2.53 -19.68 -2.83
N ARG A 542 -3.02 -20.56 -3.71
CA ARG A 542 -4.15 -21.48 -3.44
C ARG A 542 -3.70 -22.92 -3.49
N PHE A 543 -3.98 -23.69 -2.44
CA PHE A 543 -3.68 -25.15 -2.43
C PHE A 543 -4.54 -25.93 -3.43
N ASP A 544 -5.77 -25.50 -3.66
CA ASP A 544 -6.69 -26.13 -4.60
C ASP A 544 -6.39 -25.79 -6.07
N PHE A 545 -5.66 -24.70 -6.32
CA PHE A 545 -5.18 -24.29 -7.65
C PHE A 545 -3.71 -23.84 -7.58
N PRO A 546 -2.75 -24.76 -7.40
CA PRO A 546 -1.36 -24.41 -7.09
C PRO A 546 -0.57 -23.80 -8.26
N GLU A 547 -1.04 -24.00 -9.49
CA GLU A 547 -0.35 -23.56 -10.70
C GLU A 547 -0.81 -22.17 -11.16
N ARG A 548 0.09 -21.42 -11.80
CA ARG A 548 -0.24 -20.19 -12.51
C ARG A 548 -0.90 -20.54 -13.85
N ASP A 549 -2.00 -19.89 -14.16
CA ASP A 549 -2.81 -20.13 -15.36
C ASP A 549 -2.87 -18.88 -16.25
N ASP A 550 -1.87 -18.72 -17.12
CA ASP A 550 -1.82 -17.57 -18.05
C ASP A 550 -2.91 -17.60 -19.12
N ALA A 551 -3.45 -18.78 -19.44
CA ALA A 551 -4.50 -18.90 -20.45
C ALA A 551 -5.83 -18.26 -20.00
N ASN A 552 -6.15 -18.41 -18.72
CA ASN A 552 -7.42 -17.94 -18.15
C ASN A 552 -7.26 -16.74 -17.21
N TRP A 553 -6.08 -16.51 -16.63
CA TRP A 553 -5.89 -15.55 -15.53
C TRP A 553 -4.80 -14.51 -15.76
N LEU A 554 -4.28 -14.35 -16.99
CA LEU A 554 -3.42 -13.21 -17.32
C LEU A 554 -4.30 -11.93 -17.46
N CYS A 555 -4.94 -11.55 -16.38
CA CYS A 555 -5.86 -10.43 -16.29
C CYS A 555 -5.93 -9.88 -14.87
N HIS A 556 -6.45 -8.67 -14.74
CA HIS A 556 -6.85 -8.09 -13.47
C HIS A 556 -8.21 -8.63 -13.02
N SER A 557 -8.38 -8.76 -11.70
CA SER A 557 -9.67 -9.00 -11.07
C SER A 557 -10.29 -7.66 -10.69
N LEU A 558 -11.51 -7.38 -11.12
CA LEU A 558 -12.20 -6.12 -10.84
C LEU A 558 -13.47 -6.38 -10.02
N TYR A 559 -13.53 -5.83 -8.82
CA TYR A 559 -14.70 -5.89 -7.94
C TYR A 559 -15.62 -4.70 -8.21
N LEU A 560 -16.87 -4.97 -8.54
CA LEU A 560 -17.92 -3.99 -8.81
C LEU A 560 -18.81 -3.83 -7.56
N PRO A 561 -18.76 -2.69 -6.86
CA PRO A 561 -19.40 -2.56 -5.55
C PRO A 561 -20.94 -2.56 -5.62
N GLU A 562 -21.55 -2.04 -6.68
CA GLU A 562 -23.01 -1.94 -6.80
C GLU A 562 -23.70 -3.33 -6.88
N SER A 563 -23.06 -4.28 -7.56
CA SER A 563 -23.56 -5.66 -7.72
C SER A 563 -22.87 -6.66 -6.80
N GLU A 564 -21.86 -6.24 -6.06
CA GLU A 564 -20.94 -7.10 -5.28
C GLU A 564 -20.38 -8.28 -6.10
N SER A 565 -20.13 -8.04 -7.38
CA SER A 565 -19.70 -9.05 -8.36
C SER A 565 -18.30 -8.79 -8.88
N MET A 566 -17.72 -9.82 -9.50
CA MET A 566 -16.40 -9.77 -10.09
C MET A 566 -16.48 -9.76 -11.62
N THR A 567 -15.60 -8.99 -12.22
CA THR A 567 -15.31 -9.05 -13.66
C THR A 567 -13.79 -9.04 -13.87
N ARG A 568 -13.36 -9.11 -15.12
CA ARG A 568 -11.96 -9.10 -15.51
C ARG A 568 -11.67 -7.84 -16.30
N ARG A 569 -10.43 -7.35 -16.16
CA ARG A 569 -9.88 -6.25 -16.94
C ARG A 569 -8.56 -6.72 -17.57
N GLU A 570 -8.28 -6.36 -18.80
CA GLU A 570 -7.05 -6.76 -19.48
C GLU A 570 -5.82 -6.11 -18.85
N VAL A 571 -4.71 -6.86 -18.80
CA VAL A 571 -3.39 -6.33 -18.46
C VAL A 571 -2.86 -5.53 -19.65
N ASN A 572 -2.32 -4.34 -19.40
CA ASN A 572 -1.69 -3.56 -20.47
C ASN A 572 -0.28 -4.11 -20.76
N MET A 573 -0.18 -4.79 -21.90
CA MET A 573 1.07 -5.39 -22.42
C MET A 573 1.73 -4.52 -23.49
N GLN A 574 1.46 -3.20 -23.51
CA GLN A 574 1.92 -2.28 -24.57
C GLN A 574 2.75 -1.14 -23.98
N PRO A 575 4.02 -1.38 -23.60
CA PRO A 575 4.94 -0.31 -23.27
C PRO A 575 5.20 0.55 -24.50
N LYS A 576 5.57 1.82 -24.31
CA LYS A 576 5.69 2.79 -25.39
C LYS A 576 7.08 2.83 -26.05
N LEU A 577 8.11 2.49 -25.30
CA LEU A 577 9.51 2.74 -25.66
C LEU A 577 10.27 1.48 -26.03
N ARG A 578 9.74 0.32 -25.71
CA ARG A 578 10.34 -0.98 -25.99
C ARG A 578 9.28 -2.05 -26.23
N ALA A 579 9.70 -3.22 -26.69
CA ALA A 579 8.83 -4.39 -26.76
C ALA A 579 8.44 -4.90 -25.37
N ALA A 580 7.23 -5.43 -25.23
CA ALA A 580 6.76 -6.05 -24.00
C ALA A 580 7.62 -7.25 -23.59
N PHE A 581 7.68 -7.51 -22.31
CA PHE A 581 8.22 -8.75 -21.76
C PHE A 581 7.10 -9.80 -21.70
N PRO A 582 7.17 -10.88 -22.47
CA PRO A 582 6.15 -11.93 -22.44
C PRO A 582 6.22 -12.73 -21.14
N PRO A 583 5.10 -13.30 -20.68
CA PRO A 583 5.08 -14.16 -19.49
C PRO A 583 6.05 -15.32 -19.59
N LYS A 584 6.81 -15.56 -18.52
CA LYS A 584 7.74 -16.69 -18.36
C LYS A 584 7.59 -17.29 -16.97
N VAL A 585 8.04 -18.50 -16.78
CA VAL A 585 8.19 -19.08 -15.45
C VAL A 585 9.22 -18.27 -14.66
N ARG A 586 8.87 -17.87 -13.45
CA ARG A 586 9.78 -17.15 -12.57
C ARG A 586 10.78 -18.12 -11.92
N THR A 587 12.05 -17.83 -12.06
CA THR A 587 13.16 -18.55 -11.39
C THR A 587 13.98 -17.54 -10.57
N TYR A 588 14.37 -17.95 -9.36
CA TYR A 588 15.15 -17.13 -8.42
C TYR A 588 16.34 -17.89 -7.83
#